data_4b2ed64567a2e220ee2a2cee561c8b8b
#
_entry.id   4b2ed64567a2e220ee2a2cee561c8b8b
#
_cell.length_a   1.000
_cell.length_b   1.000
_cell.length_c   1.000
_cell.angle_alpha   90.00
_cell.angle_beta   90.00
_cell.angle_gamma   90.00
#
_symmetry.space_group_name_H-M   'P 1'
#
loop_
_entity.id
_entity.type
_entity.pdbx_description
1 polymer ?
#
loop_
_entity_poly.entity_id
_entity_poly.type
_entity_poly.pdbx_seq_one_letter_code
_entity_poly.pdbx_strand_id
1 'polypeptide(L)'
;MSLSTLSFDLASLQAAYRQGTTVREVIAEAQRRSLADTHHAYIHVLGTAELEPFVARLDGVDPASLPLFGVPFAIKDNIDLAGIPTTAGCPEFAFTPGESAFIVRQLLAAGAVPVGKTNLDQFATGLNGTRSPYG
;
A
#
# COMPACT_ATOMS: atom_id res chain seq x y z
N MET A 1 -16.03 -8.60 -14.95
CA MET A 1 -16.09 -9.37 -13.69
C MET A 1 -15.84 -8.44 -12.53
N SER A 2 -16.65 -8.54 -11.49
CA SER A 2 -16.42 -7.75 -10.26
C SER A 2 -15.21 -8.31 -9.49
N LEU A 3 -14.33 -7.41 -9.01
CA LEU A 3 -13.20 -7.78 -8.18
C LEU A 3 -13.55 -7.80 -6.69
N SER A 4 -14.79 -7.50 -6.32
CA SER A 4 -15.20 -7.37 -4.91
C SER A 4 -15.00 -8.65 -4.10
N THR A 5 -15.00 -9.82 -4.77
CA THR A 5 -14.81 -11.13 -4.15
C THR A 5 -13.41 -11.70 -4.37
N LEU A 6 -12.53 -10.99 -5.08
CA LEU A 6 -11.17 -11.47 -5.32
C LEU A 6 -10.40 -11.53 -4.00
N SER A 7 -9.81 -12.69 -3.71
CA SER A 7 -8.88 -12.82 -2.59
C SER A 7 -7.54 -12.16 -2.96
N PHE A 8 -6.95 -11.44 -2.01
CA PHE A 8 -5.65 -10.80 -2.20
C PHE A 8 -4.47 -11.63 -1.71
N ASP A 9 -4.66 -12.94 -1.57
CA ASP A 9 -3.51 -13.82 -1.40
C ASP A 9 -2.69 -13.90 -2.70
N LEU A 10 -1.42 -14.25 -2.58
CA LEU A 10 -0.50 -14.22 -3.72
C LEU A 10 -0.95 -15.12 -4.86
N ALA A 11 -1.43 -16.32 -4.56
CA ALA A 11 -1.84 -17.27 -5.60
C ALA A 11 -3.05 -16.77 -6.39
N SER A 12 -4.05 -16.19 -5.68
CA SER A 12 -5.24 -15.63 -6.32
C SER A 12 -4.91 -14.42 -7.19
N LEU A 13 -4.03 -13.53 -6.73
CA LEU A 13 -3.58 -12.39 -7.52
C LEU A 13 -2.80 -12.82 -8.76
N GLN A 14 -1.88 -13.76 -8.61
CA GLN A 14 -1.13 -14.30 -9.75
C GLN A 14 -2.06 -14.93 -10.79
N ALA A 15 -3.05 -15.69 -10.33
CA ALA A 15 -4.06 -16.28 -11.22
C ALA A 15 -4.87 -15.23 -11.96
N ALA A 16 -5.30 -14.17 -11.25
CA ALA A 16 -6.04 -13.07 -11.86
C ALA A 16 -5.24 -12.38 -12.96
N TYR A 17 -3.96 -12.09 -12.70
CA TYR A 17 -3.10 -11.46 -13.70
C TYR A 17 -2.86 -12.37 -14.91
N ARG A 18 -2.70 -13.67 -14.71
CA ARG A 18 -2.59 -14.63 -15.82
C ARG A 18 -3.86 -14.68 -16.67
N GLN A 19 -5.01 -14.39 -16.06
CA GLN A 19 -6.32 -14.38 -16.75
C GLN A 19 -6.62 -13.03 -17.42
N GLY A 20 -5.71 -12.06 -17.33
CA GLY A 20 -5.86 -10.76 -17.99
C GLY A 20 -6.38 -9.62 -17.13
N THR A 21 -6.62 -9.84 -15.83
CA THR A 21 -6.94 -8.75 -14.90
C THR A 21 -5.73 -7.79 -14.86
N THR A 22 -6.00 -6.49 -14.90
CA THR A 22 -4.94 -5.48 -14.91
C THR A 22 -4.53 -5.05 -13.50
N VAL A 23 -3.31 -4.56 -13.36
CA VAL A 23 -2.83 -3.96 -12.11
C VAL A 23 -3.74 -2.81 -11.70
N ARG A 24 -4.16 -1.97 -12.65
CA ARG A 24 -5.03 -0.83 -12.36
C ARG A 24 -6.36 -1.27 -11.74
N GLU A 25 -6.95 -2.37 -12.23
CA GLU A 25 -8.19 -2.91 -11.66
C GLU A 25 -7.98 -3.43 -10.24
N VAL A 26 -6.92 -4.18 -10.00
CA VAL A 26 -6.61 -4.73 -8.66
C VAL A 26 -6.31 -3.61 -7.67
N ILE A 27 -5.50 -2.64 -8.04
CA ILE A 27 -5.12 -1.54 -7.14
C ILE A 27 -6.31 -0.62 -6.87
N ALA A 28 -7.18 -0.38 -7.85
CA ALA A 28 -8.41 0.36 -7.62
C ALA A 28 -9.30 -0.35 -6.60
N GLU A 29 -9.41 -1.68 -6.67
CA GLU A 29 -10.17 -2.46 -5.69
C GLU A 29 -9.50 -2.43 -4.31
N ALA A 30 -8.18 -2.51 -4.24
CA ALA A 30 -7.44 -2.37 -2.99
C ALA A 30 -7.68 -1.00 -2.36
N GLN A 31 -7.64 0.07 -3.16
CA GLN A 31 -7.95 1.43 -2.70
C GLN A 31 -9.38 1.52 -2.17
N ARG A 32 -10.34 0.96 -2.90
CA ARG A 32 -11.74 0.95 -2.47
C ARG A 32 -11.92 0.26 -1.12
N ARG A 33 -11.31 -0.91 -0.94
CA ARG A 33 -11.36 -1.64 0.34
C ARG A 33 -10.72 -0.84 1.46
N SER A 34 -9.58 -0.20 1.19
CA SER A 34 -8.86 0.60 2.18
C SER A 34 -9.67 1.82 2.61
N LEU A 35 -10.33 2.49 1.66
CA LEU A 35 -11.20 3.64 1.96
C LEU A 35 -12.48 3.25 2.72
N ALA A 36 -12.91 2.01 2.57
CA ALA A 36 -14.08 1.48 3.28
C ALA A 36 -13.76 1.02 4.71
N ASP A 37 -12.50 1.10 5.13
CA ASP A 37 -12.07 0.67 6.46
C ASP A 37 -12.78 1.46 7.57
N THR A 38 -13.28 0.71 8.54
CA THR A 38 -13.98 1.27 9.72
C THR A 38 -13.22 1.00 11.03
N HIS A 39 -12.02 0.45 10.94
CA HIS A 39 -11.23 0.02 12.10
C HIS A 39 -10.04 0.93 12.38
N HIS A 40 -9.96 2.09 11.70
CA HIS A 40 -8.82 3.00 11.80
C HIS A 40 -7.49 2.34 11.47
N ALA A 41 -7.49 1.42 10.50
CA ALA A 41 -6.28 0.72 10.10
C ALA A 41 -5.31 1.63 9.35
N TYR A 42 -5.82 2.67 8.69
CA TYR A 42 -5.00 3.59 7.89
C TYR A 42 -4.96 4.99 8.48
N ILE A 43 -3.78 5.60 8.44
CA ILE A 43 -3.62 7.04 8.62
C ILE A 43 -3.82 7.75 7.28
N HIS A 44 -3.30 7.17 6.20
CA HIS A 44 -3.40 7.72 4.86
C HIS A 44 -3.60 6.60 3.84
N VAL A 45 -4.66 6.67 3.06
CA VAL A 45 -4.87 5.81 1.89
C VAL A 45 -4.40 6.61 0.67
N LEU A 46 -3.51 6.04 -0.14
CA LEU A 46 -3.00 6.73 -1.32
C LEU A 46 -4.13 7.04 -2.30
N GLY A 47 -4.20 8.30 -2.73
CA GLY A 47 -5.13 8.73 -3.75
C GLY A 47 -4.71 8.25 -5.14
N THR A 48 -5.61 8.41 -6.12
CA THR A 48 -5.36 7.96 -7.49
C THR A 48 -4.10 8.58 -8.09
N ALA A 49 -3.90 9.88 -7.86
CA ALA A 49 -2.69 10.58 -8.36
C ALA A 49 -1.42 10.07 -7.69
N GLU A 50 -1.49 9.75 -6.39
CA GLU A 50 -0.35 9.22 -5.64
C GLU A 50 0.00 7.78 -6.06
N LEU A 51 -1.01 6.99 -6.42
CA LEU A 51 -0.83 5.61 -6.90
C LEU A 51 -0.27 5.54 -8.32
N GLU A 52 -0.54 6.54 -9.15
CA GLU A 52 -0.24 6.49 -10.59
C GLU A 52 1.22 6.15 -10.90
N PRO A 53 2.24 6.76 -10.27
CA PRO A 53 3.63 6.41 -10.58
C PRO A 53 3.95 4.94 -10.30
N PHE A 54 3.35 4.36 -9.27
CA PHE A 54 3.61 2.97 -8.89
C PHE A 54 2.92 1.97 -9.83
N VAL A 55 1.75 2.34 -10.32
CA VAL A 55 0.99 1.50 -11.26
C VAL A 55 1.56 1.61 -12.67
N ALA A 56 1.84 2.83 -13.11
CA ALA A 56 2.33 3.09 -14.47
C ALA A 56 3.64 2.36 -14.79
N ARG A 57 4.53 2.22 -13.82
CA ARG A 57 5.80 1.52 -14.02
C ARG A 57 5.63 0.02 -14.32
N LEU A 58 4.46 -0.54 -14.02
CA LEU A 58 4.14 -1.95 -14.30
C LEU A 58 3.44 -2.12 -15.64
N ASP A 59 3.08 -1.04 -16.34
CA ASP A 59 2.48 -1.11 -17.66
C ASP A 59 3.44 -1.82 -18.64
N GLY A 60 2.95 -2.83 -19.34
CA GLY A 60 3.74 -3.59 -20.29
C GLY A 60 4.76 -4.57 -19.69
N VAL A 61 4.84 -4.65 -18.36
CA VAL A 61 5.73 -5.60 -17.69
C VAL A 61 5.07 -6.97 -17.63
N ASP A 62 5.84 -8.02 -17.94
CA ASP A 62 5.37 -9.41 -17.82
C ASP A 62 5.10 -9.74 -16.34
N PRO A 63 3.86 -10.13 -15.98
CA PRO A 63 3.55 -10.51 -14.59
C PRO A 63 4.46 -11.61 -14.03
N ALA A 64 4.97 -12.50 -14.88
CA ALA A 64 5.85 -13.58 -14.43
C ALA A 64 7.29 -13.10 -14.14
N SER A 65 7.66 -11.90 -14.56
CA SER A 65 9.02 -11.38 -14.43
C SER A 65 9.35 -10.83 -13.05
N LEU A 66 8.34 -10.55 -12.22
CA LEU A 66 8.52 -9.96 -10.88
C LEU A 66 7.79 -10.80 -9.83
N PRO A 67 8.44 -11.14 -8.70
CA PRO A 67 7.86 -12.06 -7.71
C PRO A 67 6.61 -11.51 -7.02
N LEU A 68 6.49 -10.18 -6.88
CA LEU A 68 5.35 -9.52 -6.25
C LEU A 68 4.62 -8.60 -7.22
N PHE A 69 4.63 -8.92 -8.51
CA PHE A 69 3.97 -8.10 -9.53
C PHE A 69 2.55 -7.75 -9.13
N GLY A 70 2.27 -6.45 -9.01
CA GLY A 70 0.93 -5.94 -8.75
C GLY A 70 0.33 -6.32 -7.40
N VAL A 71 1.14 -6.77 -6.44
CA VAL A 71 0.65 -7.10 -5.09
C VAL A 71 0.49 -5.82 -4.28
N PRO A 72 -0.73 -5.51 -3.81
CA PRO A 72 -0.92 -4.35 -2.95
C PRO A 72 -0.35 -4.61 -1.56
N PHE A 73 0.29 -3.60 -0.98
CA PHE A 73 0.78 -3.68 0.40
C PHE A 73 0.59 -2.34 1.11
N ALA A 74 0.53 -2.40 2.43
CA ALA A 74 0.42 -1.22 3.27
C ALA A 74 1.68 -1.07 4.11
N ILE A 75 2.03 0.18 4.44
CA ILE A 75 3.28 0.54 5.09
C ILE A 75 2.95 1.14 6.46
N LYS A 76 3.48 0.57 7.51
CA LYS A 76 3.36 1.15 8.86
C LYS A 76 3.91 2.57 8.85
N ASP A 77 3.21 3.53 9.46
CA ASP A 77 3.49 4.95 9.26
C ASP A 77 4.70 5.48 10.04
N ASN A 78 5.57 4.61 10.50
CA ASN A 78 6.94 4.94 10.92
C ASN A 78 8.00 4.47 9.91
N ILE A 79 7.57 4.01 8.73
CA ILE A 79 8.45 3.56 7.65
C ILE A 79 8.21 4.47 6.45
N ASP A 80 9.28 5.00 5.87
CA ASP A 80 9.20 6.03 4.85
C ASP A 80 8.83 5.48 3.46
N LEU A 81 7.90 6.17 2.81
CA LEU A 81 7.62 6.07 1.39
C LEU A 81 7.87 7.45 0.77
N ALA A 82 8.78 7.54 -0.20
CA ALA A 82 9.12 8.81 -0.82
C ALA A 82 7.90 9.56 -1.35
N GLY A 83 7.80 10.84 -1.02
CA GLY A 83 6.71 11.71 -1.46
C GLY A 83 5.41 11.60 -0.67
N ILE A 84 5.32 10.67 0.30
CA ILE A 84 4.15 10.46 1.13
C ILE A 84 4.51 10.76 2.59
N PRO A 85 3.67 11.52 3.33
CA PRO A 85 4.01 11.89 4.71
C PRO A 85 4.22 10.69 5.63
N THR A 86 5.20 10.80 6.51
CA THR A 86 5.45 9.92 7.64
C THR A 86 5.10 10.68 8.91
N THR A 87 4.21 10.13 9.75
CA THR A 87 3.79 10.80 10.98
C THR A 87 4.18 10.06 12.26
N ALA A 88 4.45 8.78 12.17
CA ALA A 88 4.70 7.90 13.33
C ALA A 88 3.56 7.98 14.38
N GLY A 89 2.33 8.27 13.94
CA GLY A 89 1.19 8.48 14.84
C GLY A 89 1.20 9.83 15.53
N CYS A 90 2.01 10.79 15.09
CA CYS A 90 2.09 12.12 15.68
C CYS A 90 2.01 13.18 14.57
N PRO A 91 0.86 13.87 14.41
CA PRO A 91 0.71 14.87 13.36
C PRO A 91 1.77 15.96 13.38
N GLU A 92 2.19 16.38 14.58
CA GLU A 92 3.20 17.43 14.74
C GLU A 92 4.60 17.01 14.29
N PHE A 93 4.85 15.71 14.26
CA PHE A 93 6.11 15.13 13.77
C PHE A 93 6.15 14.99 12.26
N ALA A 94 5.03 15.08 11.57
CA ALA A 94 4.89 14.73 10.16
C ALA A 94 5.94 15.40 9.28
N PHE A 95 6.54 14.62 8.40
CA PHE A 95 7.46 15.10 7.36
C PHE A 95 7.26 14.27 6.10
N THR A 96 7.64 14.82 4.96
CA THR A 96 7.56 14.11 3.67
C THR A 96 8.97 13.67 3.28
N PRO A 97 9.28 12.35 3.34
CA PRO A 97 10.61 11.86 3.00
C PRO A 97 10.90 12.01 1.51
N GLY A 98 12.17 12.29 1.18
CA GLY A 98 12.65 12.31 -0.20
C GLY A 98 13.05 10.95 -0.73
N GLU A 99 13.25 9.99 0.15
CA GLU A 99 13.63 8.62 -0.19
C GLU A 99 12.79 7.62 0.57
N SER A 100 12.50 6.48 -0.07
CA SER A 100 11.84 5.36 0.59
C SER A 100 12.81 4.57 1.44
N ALA A 101 12.31 3.98 2.55
CA ALA A 101 13.07 3.06 3.37
C ALA A 101 13.58 1.86 2.54
N PHE A 102 14.67 1.25 2.97
CA PHE A 102 15.27 0.12 2.26
C PHE A 102 14.27 -1.00 1.96
N ILE A 103 13.50 -1.43 2.97
CA ILE A 103 12.51 -2.49 2.78
C ILE A 103 11.43 -2.10 1.76
N VAL A 104 11.00 -0.85 1.76
CA VAL A 104 10.01 -0.35 0.79
C VAL A 104 10.59 -0.40 -0.61
N ARG A 105 11.85 0.03 -0.81
CA ARG A 105 12.52 -0.05 -2.11
C ARG A 105 12.62 -1.48 -2.62
N GLN A 106 12.88 -2.44 -1.72
CA GLN A 106 12.91 -3.87 -2.07
C GLN A 106 11.54 -4.36 -2.55
N LEU A 107 10.48 -4.00 -1.85
CA LEU A 107 9.11 -4.39 -2.25
C LEU A 107 8.73 -3.75 -3.58
N LEU A 108 9.05 -2.47 -3.78
CA LEU A 108 8.80 -1.79 -5.05
C LEU A 108 9.55 -2.45 -6.20
N ALA A 109 10.82 -2.80 -5.99
CA ALA A 109 11.63 -3.49 -7.01
C ALA A 109 11.07 -4.87 -7.35
N ALA A 110 10.41 -5.54 -6.40
CA ALA A 110 9.75 -6.83 -6.63
C ALA A 110 8.39 -6.71 -7.34
N GLY A 111 7.91 -5.50 -7.59
CA GLY A 111 6.67 -5.22 -8.32
C GLY A 111 5.47 -4.93 -7.45
N ALA A 112 5.60 -4.88 -6.12
CA ALA A 112 4.52 -4.56 -5.21
C ALA A 112 4.11 -3.09 -5.30
N VAL A 113 2.85 -2.79 -4.97
CA VAL A 113 2.27 -1.45 -5.07
C VAL A 113 1.80 -0.98 -3.70
N PRO A 114 2.34 0.13 -3.16
CA PRO A 114 1.90 0.65 -1.88
C PRO A 114 0.51 1.27 -2.01
N VAL A 115 -0.39 0.94 -1.08
CA VAL A 115 -1.76 1.46 -1.10
C VAL A 115 -2.07 2.42 0.05
N GLY A 116 -1.23 2.44 1.08
CA GLY A 116 -1.46 3.35 2.19
C GLY A 116 -0.43 3.24 3.30
N LYS A 117 -0.55 4.16 4.25
CA LYS A 117 0.24 4.22 5.48
C LYS A 117 -0.66 3.82 6.63
N THR A 118 -0.24 2.82 7.41
CA THR A 118 -1.09 2.26 8.45
C THR A 118 -0.88 2.90 9.80
N ASN A 119 -1.96 2.89 10.58
CA ASN A 119 -1.98 3.39 11.94
C ASN A 119 -1.09 2.55 12.87
N LEU A 120 -0.66 3.16 13.97
CA LEU A 120 0.23 2.53 14.94
C LEU A 120 0.11 3.26 16.28
N ASP A 121 0.57 2.63 17.35
CA ASP A 121 0.82 3.35 18.60
C ASP A 121 1.88 4.42 18.35
N GLN A 122 1.66 5.63 18.87
CA GLN A 122 2.51 6.79 18.62
C GLN A 122 3.99 6.44 18.88
N PHE A 123 4.85 6.72 17.89
CA PHE A 123 6.27 6.38 17.86
C PHE A 123 6.55 4.89 18.12
N ALA A 124 5.60 4.02 17.76
CA ALA A 124 5.66 2.58 18.00
C ALA A 124 5.80 2.21 19.49
N THR A 125 5.37 3.07 20.38
CA THR A 125 5.49 2.89 21.83
C THR A 125 4.17 2.35 22.40
N GLY A 126 3.92 1.06 22.22
CA GLY A 126 2.73 0.38 22.69
C GLY A 126 2.62 -0.99 22.05
N LEU A 127 1.71 -1.82 22.58
CA LEU A 127 1.54 -3.19 22.14
C LEU A 127 0.11 -3.53 21.70
N ASN A 128 -0.84 -2.61 21.89
CA ASN A 128 -2.26 -2.91 21.70
C ASN A 128 -3.02 -1.92 20.80
N GLY A 129 -2.31 -0.96 20.19
CA GLY A 129 -2.93 -0.04 19.24
C GLY A 129 -3.81 1.04 19.86
N THR A 130 -3.63 1.36 21.15
CA THR A 130 -4.48 2.35 21.84
C THR A 130 -3.84 3.73 21.96
N ARG A 131 -2.63 3.94 21.45
CA ARG A 131 -1.86 5.16 21.60
C ARG A 131 -1.73 5.94 20.30
N SER A 132 -2.83 6.11 19.58
CA SER A 132 -2.85 6.87 18.34
C SER A 132 -3.91 7.97 18.40
N PRO A 133 -3.59 9.22 17.93
CA PRO A 133 -4.59 10.27 17.78
C PRO A 133 -5.51 10.04 16.57
N TYR A 134 -5.21 9.09 15.73
CA TYR A 134 -6.02 8.79 14.55
C TYR A 134 -7.12 7.75 14.82
N GLY A 135 -7.24 7.28 16.02
CA GLY A 135 -8.26 6.29 16.39
C GLY A 135 -7.70 4.95 16.81
#